data_f2515274eae607445f44f7fd2913b480
#
_entry.id   f2515274eae607445f44f7fd2913b480
#
_cell.length_a   1.000
_cell.length_b   1.000
_cell.length_c   1.000
_cell.angle_alpha   90.00
_cell.angle_beta   90.00
_cell.angle_gamma   90.00
#
_symmetry.space_group_name_H-M   'P 1'
#
loop_
_entity.id
_entity.type
_entity.pdbx_description
1 polymer ?
#
loop_
_entity_poly.entity_id
_entity_poly.type
_entity_poly.pdbx_seq_one_letter_code
_entity_poly.pdbx_strand_id
1 'polypeptide(L)'
;AGHLTVNGTISGGSYTAEGVFQSAGIVGAVRKLRYDARAKGSFRSGKFTPSVYWEKADTPKRKSEVTMGYKGGVPQGMTYDPPKDAAEGGLKLSSQGGTYDPLTALYAVLRDVPAEETCKTSFSTFDGKRAAKVTLNNRQGSGDTITCAGEYRRVAGFSESDMAEKTRFPFTLTYKKAENGMMRVDEISLDTLYGKGLLKRR
;
A
#
# COMPACT_ATOMS: atom_id res chain seq x y z
N ALA A 1 -14.08 -7.25 9.94
CA ALA A 1 -14.51 -6.37 8.86
C ALA A 1 -13.97 -4.96 9.09
N GLY A 2 -13.81 -4.17 8.05
CA GLY A 2 -13.30 -2.81 8.12
C GLY A 2 -13.55 -2.05 6.82
N HIS A 3 -13.24 -0.76 6.86
CA HIS A 3 -13.36 0.14 5.72
C HIS A 3 -12.01 0.74 5.40
N LEU A 4 -11.63 0.69 4.14
CA LEU A 4 -10.47 1.36 3.59
C LEU A 4 -10.95 2.44 2.62
N THR A 5 -10.50 3.66 2.84
CA THR A 5 -10.70 4.77 1.90
C THR A 5 -9.33 5.25 1.43
N VAL A 6 -9.13 5.34 0.13
CA VAL A 6 -7.93 5.90 -0.47
C VAL A 6 -8.35 6.92 -1.52
N ASN A 7 -7.89 8.15 -1.37
CA ASN A 7 -8.09 9.23 -2.32
C ASN A 7 -6.72 9.75 -2.77
N GLY A 8 -6.59 10.01 -4.04
CA GLY A 8 -5.36 10.55 -4.59
C GLY A 8 -5.62 11.44 -5.79
N THR A 9 -4.66 12.31 -6.06
CA THR A 9 -4.67 13.23 -7.19
C THR A 9 -3.29 13.24 -7.83
N ILE A 10 -3.26 13.16 -9.16
CA ILE A 10 -2.06 13.32 -9.98
C ILE A 10 -2.28 14.54 -10.86
N SER A 11 -1.42 15.53 -10.76
CA SER A 11 -1.51 16.76 -11.54
C SER A 11 -0.15 17.43 -11.66
N GLY A 12 0.22 17.86 -12.88
CA GLY A 12 1.44 18.62 -13.11
C GLY A 12 2.73 17.90 -12.72
N GLY A 13 2.79 16.57 -12.83
CA GLY A 13 3.95 15.77 -12.43
C GLY A 13 4.09 15.55 -10.93
N SER A 14 3.06 15.91 -10.15
CA SER A 14 3.00 15.70 -8.71
C SER A 14 1.83 14.81 -8.34
N TYR A 15 1.90 14.17 -7.18
CA TYR A 15 0.78 13.44 -6.60
C TYR A 15 0.62 13.74 -5.11
N THR A 16 -0.61 13.60 -4.66
CA THR A 16 -0.98 13.54 -3.25
C THR A 16 -1.90 12.34 -3.03
N ALA A 17 -1.82 11.71 -1.89
CA ALA A 17 -2.70 10.63 -1.50
C ALA A 17 -3.07 10.75 -0.03
N GLU A 18 -4.30 10.36 0.30
CA GLU A 18 -4.80 10.24 1.65
C GLU A 18 -5.45 8.87 1.81
N GLY A 19 -5.26 8.25 2.96
CA GLY A 19 -5.84 6.95 3.26
C GLY A 19 -6.36 6.88 4.68
N VAL A 20 -7.47 6.18 4.86
CA VAL A 20 -8.02 5.85 6.17
C VAL A 20 -8.41 4.39 6.16
N PHE A 21 -7.87 3.63 7.10
CA PHE A 21 -8.37 2.30 7.41
C PHE A 21 -9.03 2.34 8.79
N GLN A 22 -10.21 1.78 8.87
CA GLN A 22 -10.97 1.74 10.11
C GLN A 22 -11.65 0.38 10.25
N SER A 23 -11.42 -0.30 11.37
CA SER A 23 -12.17 -1.53 11.65
C SER A 23 -13.64 -1.21 11.91
N ALA A 24 -14.54 -2.02 11.33
CA ALA A 24 -15.94 -2.02 11.72
C ALA A 24 -16.08 -2.86 13.00
N GLY A 25 -16.58 -2.24 14.08
CA GLY A 25 -16.81 -2.93 15.33
C GLY A 25 -17.92 -3.99 15.17
N ILE A 26 -17.72 -5.15 15.75
CA ILE A 26 -18.79 -6.09 16.07
C ILE A 26 -19.28 -5.69 17.47
N VAL A 27 -20.59 -5.63 17.62
CA VAL A 27 -21.25 -5.25 18.85
C VAL A 27 -20.64 -5.99 20.05
N GLY A 28 -20.08 -5.23 20.97
CA GLY A 28 -19.76 -5.67 22.34
C GLY A 28 -18.31 -6.04 22.65
N ALA A 29 -17.38 -6.18 21.72
CA ALA A 29 -16.04 -6.68 22.08
C ALA A 29 -14.86 -6.22 21.21
N VAL A 30 -15.02 -5.38 20.21
CA VAL A 30 -13.94 -5.10 19.29
C VAL A 30 -13.31 -3.74 19.53
N ARG A 31 -12.06 -3.81 19.87
CA ARG A 31 -11.13 -2.70 19.94
C ARG A 31 -11.02 -2.03 18.57
N LYS A 32 -11.35 -0.77 18.51
CA LYS A 32 -11.28 0.03 17.28
C LYS A 32 -9.82 0.13 16.81
N LEU A 33 -9.59 -0.23 15.54
CA LEU A 33 -8.33 0.03 14.86
C LEU A 33 -8.56 1.19 13.90
N ARG A 34 -7.70 2.20 13.93
CA ARG A 34 -7.72 3.27 12.97
C ARG A 34 -6.30 3.60 12.52
N TYR A 35 -6.12 3.71 11.22
CA TYR A 35 -4.92 4.22 10.60
C TYR A 35 -5.31 5.36 9.67
N ASP A 36 -4.67 6.50 9.83
CA ASP A 36 -4.75 7.63 8.93
C ASP A 36 -3.37 7.80 8.28
N ALA A 37 -3.32 8.01 6.98
CA ALA A 37 -2.07 8.18 6.26
C ALA A 37 -2.17 9.27 5.21
N ARG A 38 -1.04 9.91 4.94
CA ARG A 38 -0.85 10.90 3.87
C ARG A 38 0.48 10.68 3.19
N ALA A 39 0.52 10.88 1.88
CA ALA A 39 1.73 10.84 1.09
C ALA A 39 1.68 11.89 -0.02
N LYS A 40 2.84 12.37 -0.42
CA LYS A 40 3.00 13.22 -1.59
C LYS A 40 4.37 13.04 -2.21
N GLY A 41 4.50 13.43 -3.46
CA GLY A 41 5.74 13.36 -4.20
C GLY A 41 5.53 13.71 -5.67
N SER A 42 6.40 13.22 -6.52
CA SER A 42 6.29 13.37 -7.97
C SER A 42 5.77 12.09 -8.62
N PHE A 43 5.17 12.26 -9.79
CA PHE A 43 4.69 11.16 -10.63
C PHE A 43 5.09 11.45 -12.08
N ARG A 44 5.91 10.56 -12.65
CA ARG A 44 6.38 10.69 -14.03
C ARG A 44 6.50 9.32 -14.69
N SER A 45 6.03 9.24 -15.92
CA SER A 45 6.14 8.01 -16.71
C SER A 45 5.64 6.75 -15.97
N GLY A 46 4.50 6.88 -15.27
CA GLY A 46 3.89 5.78 -14.52
C GLY A 46 4.55 5.45 -13.18
N LYS A 47 5.57 6.21 -12.75
CA LYS A 47 6.29 5.99 -11.50
C LYS A 47 6.06 7.09 -10.47
N PHE A 48 5.82 6.67 -9.24
CA PHE A 48 5.77 7.54 -8.08
C PHE A 48 7.16 7.70 -7.47
N THR A 49 7.49 8.92 -7.08
CA THR A 49 8.68 9.22 -6.28
C THR A 49 8.23 9.95 -5.02
N PRO A 50 8.04 9.23 -3.90
CA PRO A 50 7.61 9.84 -2.65
C PRO A 50 8.59 10.90 -2.17
N SER A 51 8.08 11.97 -1.57
CA SER A 51 8.86 12.99 -0.85
C SER A 51 8.57 12.98 0.63
N VAL A 52 7.36 12.66 1.05
CA VAL A 52 6.99 12.49 2.44
C VAL A 52 5.82 11.52 2.60
N TYR A 53 5.90 10.72 3.64
CA TYR A 53 4.85 9.82 4.12
C TYR A 53 4.61 10.09 5.60
N TRP A 54 3.35 10.17 5.98
CA TRP A 54 2.91 10.30 7.36
C TRP A 54 1.84 9.26 7.68
N GLU A 55 1.90 8.66 8.86
CA GLU A 55 0.92 7.71 9.36
C GLU A 55 0.61 7.97 10.81
N LYS A 56 -0.65 7.95 11.17
CA LYS A 56 -1.13 7.91 12.53
C LYS A 56 -1.85 6.60 12.79
N ALA A 57 -1.41 5.86 13.79
CA ALA A 57 -2.03 4.63 14.24
C ALA A 57 -2.72 4.87 15.58
N ASP A 58 -3.98 4.49 15.67
CA ASP A 58 -4.75 4.39 16.91
C ASP A 58 -5.30 2.96 17.00
N THR A 59 -4.59 2.16 17.77
CA THR A 59 -4.92 0.76 17.99
C THR A 59 -4.87 0.46 19.49
N PRO A 60 -5.47 -0.62 19.95
CA PRO A 60 -5.38 -1.00 21.37
C PRO A 60 -3.96 -1.23 21.86
N LYS A 61 -3.04 -1.56 20.94
CA LYS A 61 -1.64 -1.85 21.28
C LYS A 61 -0.70 -0.66 21.02
N ARG A 62 -1.12 0.31 20.20
CA ARG A 62 -0.25 1.38 19.75
C ARG A 62 -1.03 2.65 19.41
N LYS A 63 -0.62 3.75 20.02
CA LYS A 63 -0.98 5.11 19.57
C LYS A 63 0.32 5.80 19.18
N SER A 64 0.49 6.07 17.90
CA SER A 64 1.75 6.63 17.40
C SER A 64 1.56 7.37 16.09
N GLU A 65 2.46 8.31 15.84
CA GLU A 65 2.63 8.94 14.55
C GLU A 65 4.04 8.64 14.01
N VAL A 66 4.14 8.49 12.71
CA VAL A 66 5.39 8.27 11.99
C VAL A 66 5.43 9.20 10.81
N THR A 67 6.57 9.85 10.60
CA THR A 67 6.85 10.60 9.37
C THR A 67 8.13 10.05 8.75
N MET A 68 8.09 9.75 7.47
CA MET A 68 9.24 9.32 6.69
C MET A 68 9.48 10.32 5.56
N GLY A 69 10.63 11.00 5.62
CA GLY A 69 11.08 11.95 4.60
C GLY A 69 11.98 11.29 3.56
N TYR A 70 11.90 11.75 2.33
CA TYR A 70 12.69 11.27 1.19
C TYR A 70 13.45 12.42 0.53
N LYS A 71 14.57 12.07 -0.10
CA LYS A 71 15.30 12.95 -1.00
C LYS A 71 15.65 12.17 -2.27
N GLY A 72 15.15 12.67 -3.43
CA GLY A 72 15.35 11.94 -4.69
C GLY A 72 14.80 10.51 -4.68
N GLY A 73 13.71 10.26 -3.98
CA GLY A 73 13.12 8.92 -3.85
C GLY A 73 13.84 7.99 -2.88
N VAL A 74 14.82 8.48 -2.13
CA VAL A 74 15.56 7.72 -1.12
C VAL A 74 15.11 8.16 0.27
N PRO A 75 14.63 7.25 1.13
CA PRO A 75 14.31 7.59 2.51
C PRO A 75 15.54 8.18 3.23
N GLN A 76 15.35 9.30 3.92
CA GLN A 76 16.45 10.02 4.59
C GLN A 76 16.31 10.02 6.11
N GLY A 77 15.10 9.95 6.62
CA GLY A 77 14.87 10.03 8.04
C GLY A 77 13.46 9.62 8.44
N MET A 78 13.36 9.15 9.68
CA MET A 78 12.12 8.77 10.32
C MET A 78 11.94 9.59 11.59
N THR A 79 10.75 10.14 11.78
CA THR A 79 10.35 10.78 13.04
C THR A 79 9.19 10.01 13.65
N TYR A 80 9.29 9.72 14.94
CA TYR A 80 8.28 8.98 15.70
C TYR A 80 7.72 9.84 16.82
N ASP A 81 6.40 9.77 17.01
CA ASP A 81 5.69 10.33 18.16
C ASP A 81 4.76 9.26 18.76
N PRO A 82 4.94 8.81 20.02
CA PRO A 82 6.04 9.18 20.91
C PRO A 82 7.42 8.77 20.36
N PRO A 83 8.48 9.49 20.76
CA PRO A 83 9.84 9.19 20.30
C PRO A 83 10.23 7.75 20.65
N LYS A 84 10.93 7.10 19.74
CA LYS A 84 11.55 5.79 19.95
C LYS A 84 12.87 5.71 19.21
N ASP A 85 13.75 4.87 19.72
CA ASP A 85 15.00 4.57 19.04
C ASP A 85 14.75 3.82 17.72
N ALA A 86 15.68 3.98 16.78
CA ALA A 86 15.64 3.18 15.56
C ALA A 86 15.69 1.69 15.93
N ALA A 87 14.83 0.89 15.30
CA ALA A 87 14.78 -0.53 15.57
C ALA A 87 16.14 -1.18 15.23
N GLU A 88 16.75 -1.85 16.19
CA GLU A 88 17.94 -2.66 15.93
C GLU A 88 17.64 -3.68 14.85
N GLY A 89 18.57 -3.86 13.89
CA GLY A 89 18.42 -4.78 12.78
C GLY A 89 17.49 -4.32 11.66
N GLY A 90 17.03 -3.08 11.67
CA GLY A 90 16.28 -2.48 10.56
C GLY A 90 17.13 -2.31 9.31
N LEU A 91 16.47 -2.23 8.14
CA LEU A 91 17.14 -1.93 6.89
C LEU A 91 17.69 -0.51 6.89
N LYS A 92 18.83 -0.31 6.26
CA LYS A 92 19.39 1.04 6.06
C LYS A 92 18.47 1.84 5.16
N LEU A 93 18.04 3.02 5.60
CA LEU A 93 17.18 3.92 4.80
C LEU A 93 17.82 4.22 3.44
N SER A 94 19.12 4.46 3.40
CA SER A 94 19.86 4.76 2.17
C SER A 94 19.86 3.63 1.13
N SER A 95 19.58 2.39 1.53
CA SER A 95 19.45 1.25 0.62
C SER A 95 18.04 1.08 0.03
N GLN A 96 17.09 1.91 0.43
CA GLN A 96 15.68 1.80 0.06
C GLN A 96 15.25 2.83 -0.99
N GLY A 97 16.18 3.27 -1.83
CA GLY A 97 15.86 4.16 -2.95
C GLY A 97 14.93 3.51 -3.97
N GLY A 98 13.99 4.29 -4.52
CA GLY A 98 13.00 3.83 -5.49
C GLY A 98 11.83 3.06 -4.90
N THR A 99 11.77 2.87 -3.58
CA THR A 99 10.64 2.21 -2.92
C THR A 99 9.46 3.17 -2.73
N TYR A 100 8.26 2.61 -2.72
CA TYR A 100 7.04 3.32 -2.35
C TYR A 100 6.76 3.14 -0.85
N ASP A 101 6.30 4.20 -0.20
CA ASP A 101 5.70 4.07 1.12
C ASP A 101 4.37 3.28 1.04
N PRO A 102 3.83 2.81 2.17
CA PRO A 102 2.62 1.98 2.18
C PRO A 102 1.40 2.60 1.51
N LEU A 103 1.19 3.91 1.68
CA LEU A 103 0.03 4.57 1.07
C LEU A 103 0.23 4.79 -0.43
N THR A 104 1.41 5.21 -0.85
CA THR A 104 1.75 5.33 -2.28
C THR A 104 1.60 3.98 -2.98
N ALA A 105 2.02 2.88 -2.32
CA ALA A 105 1.84 1.53 -2.83
C ALA A 105 0.37 1.17 -3.02
N LEU A 106 -0.48 1.46 -2.03
CA LEU A 106 -1.92 1.26 -2.12
C LEU A 106 -2.54 2.10 -3.24
N TYR A 107 -2.16 3.37 -3.32
CA TYR A 107 -2.66 4.26 -4.36
C TYR A 107 -2.24 3.79 -5.76
N ALA A 108 -1.00 3.34 -5.92
CA ALA A 108 -0.50 2.79 -7.18
C ALA A 108 -1.32 1.58 -7.67
N VAL A 109 -1.80 0.75 -6.75
CA VAL A 109 -2.64 -0.42 -7.08
C VAL A 109 -4.10 -0.03 -7.30
N LEU A 110 -4.65 0.90 -6.51
CA LEU A 110 -6.08 1.19 -6.46
C LEU A 110 -6.55 2.31 -7.39
N ARG A 111 -5.64 3.15 -7.90
CA ARG A 111 -6.00 4.27 -8.77
C ARG A 111 -6.65 3.81 -10.07
N ASP A 112 -7.53 4.63 -10.61
CA ASP A 112 -8.09 4.42 -11.94
C ASP A 112 -6.98 4.49 -13.00
N VAL A 113 -7.00 3.60 -13.96
CA VAL A 113 -6.00 3.53 -15.04
C VAL A 113 -6.68 3.26 -16.38
N PRO A 114 -6.07 3.68 -17.52
CA PRO A 114 -6.51 3.23 -18.82
C PRO A 114 -6.43 1.69 -18.92
N ALA A 115 -7.26 1.09 -19.76
CA ALA A 115 -7.31 -0.37 -19.92
C ALA A 115 -5.95 -0.99 -20.27
N GLU A 116 -5.17 -0.31 -21.12
CA GLU A 116 -3.83 -0.75 -21.54
C GLU A 116 -2.78 -0.75 -20.42
N GLU A 117 -3.02 -0.04 -19.32
CA GLU A 117 -2.13 0.01 -18.15
C GLU A 117 -2.49 -1.02 -17.06
N THR A 118 -3.61 -1.73 -17.22
CA THR A 118 -4.02 -2.75 -16.24
C THR A 118 -3.05 -3.92 -16.22
N CYS A 119 -2.85 -4.51 -15.03
CA CYS A 119 -2.03 -5.71 -14.81
C CYS A 119 -0.54 -5.59 -15.19
N LYS A 120 0.01 -4.40 -15.18
CA LYS A 120 1.42 -4.14 -15.57
C LYS A 120 2.25 -3.48 -14.47
N THR A 121 1.76 -3.46 -13.24
CA THR A 121 2.41 -2.76 -12.14
C THR A 121 3.43 -3.66 -11.45
N SER A 122 4.62 -3.12 -11.18
CA SER A 122 5.64 -3.77 -10.37
C SER A 122 6.45 -2.71 -9.64
N PHE A 123 6.55 -2.83 -8.33
CA PHE A 123 7.32 -1.90 -7.51
C PHE A 123 7.74 -2.54 -6.19
N SER A 124 8.74 -1.95 -5.54
CA SER A 124 9.14 -2.28 -4.17
C SER A 124 8.53 -1.30 -3.18
N THR A 125 8.19 -1.77 -1.99
CA THR A 125 7.65 -0.96 -0.90
C THR A 125 8.60 -0.98 0.29
N PHE A 126 8.56 0.08 1.08
CA PHE A 126 9.28 0.19 2.34
C PHE A 126 8.44 0.95 3.36
N ASP A 127 8.27 0.38 4.55
CA ASP A 127 7.44 0.97 5.61
C ASP A 127 8.24 1.67 6.72
N GLY A 128 9.55 1.85 6.52
CA GLY A 128 10.49 2.36 7.52
C GLY A 128 11.28 1.27 8.23
N LYS A 129 10.87 0.02 8.11
CA LYS A 129 11.54 -1.14 8.70
C LYS A 129 11.65 -2.32 7.73
N ARG A 130 10.57 -2.60 6.98
CA ARG A 130 10.39 -3.80 6.16
C ARG A 130 10.25 -3.44 4.70
N ALA A 131 10.89 -4.22 3.85
CA ALA A 131 10.78 -4.11 2.41
C ALA A 131 10.02 -5.29 1.82
N ALA A 132 9.17 -5.00 0.84
CA ALA A 132 8.40 -5.99 0.11
C ALA A 132 8.33 -5.62 -1.37
N LYS A 133 7.87 -6.54 -2.19
CA LYS A 133 7.63 -6.32 -3.60
C LYS A 133 6.18 -6.61 -3.95
N VAL A 134 5.58 -5.75 -4.75
CA VAL A 134 4.23 -5.92 -5.30
C VAL A 134 4.32 -6.04 -6.82
N THR A 135 3.66 -7.05 -7.36
CA THR A 135 3.56 -7.26 -8.81
C THR A 135 2.11 -7.52 -9.20
N LEU A 136 1.71 -6.95 -10.34
CA LEU A 136 0.47 -7.29 -11.03
C LEU A 136 0.83 -7.79 -12.42
N ASN A 137 0.24 -8.90 -12.83
CA ASN A 137 0.46 -9.50 -14.14
C ASN A 137 -0.75 -10.34 -14.57
N ASN A 138 -0.56 -11.14 -15.60
CA ASN A 138 -1.53 -12.14 -16.07
C ASN A 138 -2.92 -11.56 -16.28
N ARG A 139 -3.00 -10.57 -17.19
CA ARG A 139 -4.27 -9.94 -17.55
C ARG A 139 -5.21 -10.94 -18.19
N GLN A 140 -6.43 -11.02 -17.67
CA GLN A 140 -7.52 -11.81 -18.24
C GLN A 140 -8.77 -10.95 -18.42
N GLY A 141 -9.59 -11.31 -19.39
CA GLY A 141 -10.80 -10.57 -19.71
C GLY A 141 -10.55 -9.38 -20.63
N SER A 142 -11.64 -8.81 -21.09
CA SER A 142 -11.67 -7.65 -21.99
C SER A 142 -12.99 -6.89 -21.80
N GLY A 143 -13.06 -5.68 -22.36
CA GLY A 143 -14.27 -4.86 -22.24
C GLY A 143 -14.43 -4.28 -20.84
N ASP A 144 -15.55 -4.56 -20.18
CA ASP A 144 -15.93 -3.90 -18.94
C ASP A 144 -15.32 -4.51 -17.68
N THR A 145 -14.77 -5.72 -17.77
CA THR A 145 -14.17 -6.41 -16.64
C THR A 145 -12.81 -7.00 -17.00
N ILE A 146 -11.79 -6.65 -16.22
CA ILE A 146 -10.41 -7.15 -16.35
C ILE A 146 -9.96 -7.68 -15.01
N THR A 147 -9.33 -8.85 -15.00
CA THR A 147 -8.72 -9.46 -13.82
C THR A 147 -7.20 -9.53 -13.95
N CYS A 148 -6.50 -9.29 -12.85
CA CYS A 148 -5.05 -9.47 -12.74
C CYS A 148 -4.72 -10.49 -11.68
N ALA A 149 -3.66 -11.27 -11.88
CA ALA A 149 -2.95 -11.91 -10.78
C ALA A 149 -2.02 -10.89 -10.13
N GLY A 150 -1.96 -10.93 -8.81
CA GLY A 150 -1.05 -10.08 -8.03
C GLY A 150 -0.31 -10.88 -6.98
N GLU A 151 0.80 -10.35 -6.53
CA GLU A 151 1.57 -10.90 -5.43
C GLU A 151 2.17 -9.78 -4.58
N TYR A 152 2.00 -9.90 -3.27
CA TYR A 152 2.81 -9.19 -2.28
C TYR A 152 3.84 -10.18 -1.76
N ARG A 153 5.13 -9.83 -1.84
CA ARG A 153 6.23 -10.67 -1.40
C ARG A 153 7.08 -9.97 -0.36
N ARG A 154 7.24 -10.57 0.81
CA ARG A 154 8.21 -10.16 1.83
C ARG A 154 9.63 -10.30 1.29
N VAL A 155 10.46 -9.26 1.42
CA VAL A 155 11.83 -9.26 0.89
C VAL A 155 12.85 -9.19 2.02
N ALA A 156 12.75 -8.21 2.91
CA ALA A 156 13.71 -8.00 3.97
C ALA A 156 13.12 -7.20 5.13
N GLY A 157 13.77 -7.22 6.30
CA GLY A 157 13.34 -6.48 7.48
C GLY A 157 12.23 -7.16 8.29
N PHE A 158 11.78 -8.33 7.88
CA PHE A 158 10.86 -9.18 8.62
C PHE A 158 11.62 -10.09 9.59
N SER A 159 10.95 -10.57 10.64
CA SER A 159 11.55 -11.54 11.54
C SER A 159 11.81 -12.89 10.82
N GLU A 160 12.72 -13.69 11.37
CA GLU A 160 12.97 -15.04 10.84
C GLU A 160 11.71 -15.88 10.85
N SER A 161 10.91 -15.78 11.92
CA SER A 161 9.62 -16.50 12.02
C SER A 161 8.63 -16.06 10.95
N ASP A 162 8.52 -14.75 10.66
CA ASP A 162 7.65 -14.25 9.60
C ASP A 162 8.08 -14.77 8.22
N MET A 163 9.39 -14.81 7.96
CA MET A 163 9.93 -15.31 6.70
C MET A 163 9.76 -16.82 6.55
N ALA A 164 9.89 -17.56 7.65
CA ALA A 164 9.66 -19.01 7.65
C ALA A 164 8.18 -19.38 7.50
N GLU A 165 7.28 -18.55 8.04
CA GLU A 165 5.85 -18.78 7.98
C GLU A 165 5.28 -18.61 6.57
N LYS A 166 5.52 -17.47 5.95
CA LYS A 166 5.04 -17.18 4.59
C LYS A 166 5.70 -15.93 4.03
N THR A 167 6.23 -16.03 2.82
CA THR A 167 6.83 -14.88 2.13
C THR A 167 5.99 -14.33 0.99
N ARG A 168 5.13 -15.16 0.39
CA ARG A 168 4.34 -14.81 -0.79
C ARG A 168 2.86 -14.82 -0.47
N PHE A 169 2.19 -13.73 -0.82
CA PHE A 169 0.77 -13.51 -0.60
C PHE A 169 0.12 -13.17 -1.94
N PRO A 170 -0.39 -14.21 -2.65
CA PRO A 170 -1.08 -13.98 -3.91
C PRO A 170 -2.42 -13.30 -3.67
N PHE A 171 -2.80 -12.47 -4.63
CA PHE A 171 -4.12 -11.86 -4.66
C PHE A 171 -4.64 -11.77 -6.10
N THR A 172 -5.94 -11.62 -6.23
CA THR A 172 -6.60 -11.34 -7.51
C THR A 172 -7.22 -9.95 -7.42
N LEU A 173 -6.96 -9.15 -8.43
CA LEU A 173 -7.50 -7.80 -8.54
C LEU A 173 -8.46 -7.75 -9.72
N THR A 174 -9.68 -7.27 -9.49
CA THR A 174 -10.71 -7.14 -10.51
C THR A 174 -11.00 -5.67 -10.76
N TYR A 175 -10.85 -5.26 -12.02
CA TYR A 175 -11.25 -3.95 -12.51
C TYR A 175 -12.62 -4.02 -13.17
N LYS A 176 -13.38 -2.94 -13.00
CA LYS A 176 -14.58 -2.65 -13.80
C LYS A 176 -14.44 -1.30 -14.47
N LYS A 177 -14.99 -1.18 -15.67
CA LYS A 177 -14.99 0.07 -16.42
C LYS A 177 -15.88 1.10 -15.71
N ALA A 178 -15.31 2.28 -15.43
CA ALA A 178 -16.02 3.42 -14.89
C ALA A 178 -16.67 4.25 -15.99
N GLU A 179 -17.57 5.18 -15.62
CA GLU A 179 -18.29 6.04 -16.57
C GLU A 179 -17.36 6.88 -17.45
N ASN A 180 -16.20 7.27 -16.93
CA ASN A 180 -15.18 8.02 -17.68
C ASN A 180 -14.34 7.14 -18.63
N GLY A 181 -14.63 5.85 -18.76
CA GLY A 181 -13.90 4.89 -19.59
C GLY A 181 -12.63 4.32 -18.96
N MET A 182 -12.21 4.81 -17.82
CA MET A 182 -11.07 4.28 -17.06
C MET A 182 -11.44 2.96 -16.37
N MET A 183 -10.45 2.13 -16.12
CA MET A 183 -10.61 0.91 -15.35
C MET A 183 -10.41 1.20 -13.86
N ARG A 184 -11.39 0.81 -13.07
CA ARG A 184 -11.46 1.05 -11.63
C ARG A 184 -11.45 -0.26 -10.87
N VAL A 185 -10.62 -0.36 -9.83
CA VAL A 185 -10.60 -1.55 -8.98
C VAL A 185 -11.94 -1.69 -8.27
N ASP A 186 -12.60 -2.82 -8.48
CA ASP A 186 -13.87 -3.18 -7.84
C ASP A 186 -13.65 -4.13 -6.67
N GLU A 187 -12.73 -5.07 -6.82
CA GLU A 187 -12.51 -6.12 -5.83
C GLU A 187 -11.05 -6.55 -5.78
N ILE A 188 -10.57 -6.82 -4.57
CA ILE A 188 -9.31 -7.52 -4.31
C ILE A 188 -9.62 -8.71 -3.42
N SER A 189 -9.26 -9.91 -3.90
CA SER A 189 -9.30 -11.15 -3.12
C SER A 189 -7.86 -11.57 -2.82
N LEU A 190 -7.51 -11.75 -1.56
CA LEU A 190 -6.15 -12.08 -1.15
C LEU A 190 -6.11 -13.28 -0.21
N ASP A 191 -5.05 -14.07 -0.32
CA ASP A 191 -4.77 -15.18 0.59
C ASP A 191 -3.94 -14.66 1.77
N THR A 192 -4.56 -14.64 2.94
CA THR A 192 -3.91 -14.27 4.19
C THR A 192 -3.45 -15.48 4.98
N LEU A 193 -2.74 -15.25 6.07
CA LEU A 193 -2.38 -16.32 7.04
C LEU A 193 -3.62 -16.96 7.70
N TYR A 194 -4.74 -16.24 7.72
CA TYR A 194 -5.97 -16.65 8.41
C TYR A 194 -7.11 -17.01 7.44
N GLY A 195 -6.78 -17.23 6.16
CA GLY A 195 -7.76 -17.53 5.13
C GLY A 195 -7.90 -16.42 4.09
N LYS A 196 -8.98 -16.45 3.32
CA LYS A 196 -9.22 -15.46 2.26
C LYS A 196 -9.75 -14.16 2.82
N GLY A 197 -9.10 -13.07 2.45
CA GLY A 197 -9.55 -11.71 2.65
C GLY A 197 -10.20 -11.17 1.39
N LEU A 198 -11.26 -10.37 1.54
CA LEU A 198 -11.97 -9.73 0.45
C LEU A 198 -12.10 -8.23 0.73
N LEU A 199 -11.63 -7.42 -0.21
CA LEU A 199 -11.91 -5.99 -0.27
C LEU A 199 -12.82 -5.75 -1.48
N LYS A 200 -13.97 -5.14 -1.25
CA LYS A 200 -14.91 -4.81 -2.31
C LYS A 200 -15.27 -3.33 -2.24
N ARG A 201 -15.27 -2.69 -3.41
CA ARG A 201 -15.72 -1.30 -3.55
C ARG A 201 -17.21 -1.20 -3.22
N ARG A 202 -17.57 -0.12 -2.53
CA ARG A 202 -18.95 0.27 -2.25
C ARG A 202 -19.38 1.42 -3.13
#